data_f0146d38137f8340b05fbf21bc7fdd70
#
_entry.id   f0146d38137f8340b05fbf21bc7fdd70
#
_cell.length_a   1.000
_cell.length_b   1.000
_cell.length_c   1.000
_cell.angle_alpha   90.00
_cell.angle_beta   90.00
_cell.angle_gamma   90.00
#
_symmetry.space_group_name_H-M   'P 1'
#
loop_
_entity.id
_entity.type
_entity.pdbx_description
1 polymer ?
#
loop_
_entity_poly.entity_id
_entity_poly.type
_entity_poly.pdbx_seq_one_letter_code
_entity_poly.pdbx_strand_id
1 'polypeptide(L)'
;MTTEKIINEAWDNKEKINPQSSKEILDSISETFDLLDRGKIRVAEKKGDKWQVNQWIKKAILLSFRVNKMKASKGPYSTWYDKVDGKTQGWSEEQIKKAGFRYVPNGVIRKGAHIAKNVVLMPSFINVGAYVDEGTMIDTWASVGSCAQVGKNCHISGGAGIGGVLEPMQA
;
A
#
# COMPACT_ATOMS: atom_id res chain seq x y z
N MET A 1 2.31 -19.29 -15.43
CA MET A 1 1.45 -19.40 -14.22
C MET A 1 0.89 -18.01 -13.94
N THR A 2 -0.30 -17.85 -13.32
CA THR A 2 -0.80 -16.51 -12.96
C THR A 2 -0.10 -16.02 -11.69
N THR A 3 0.09 -14.69 -11.55
CA THR A 3 0.70 -14.06 -10.36
C THR A 3 -0.01 -14.52 -9.07
N GLU A 4 -1.34 -14.61 -9.05
CA GLU A 4 -2.11 -15.10 -7.91
C GLU A 4 -1.73 -16.54 -7.51
N LYS A 5 -1.57 -17.44 -8.49
CA LYS A 5 -1.21 -18.84 -8.23
C LYS A 5 0.20 -18.93 -7.62
N ILE A 6 1.16 -18.19 -8.19
CA ILE A 6 2.53 -18.15 -7.70
C ILE A 6 2.58 -17.64 -6.24
N ILE A 7 1.83 -16.58 -5.94
CA ILE A 7 1.76 -16.01 -4.58
C ILE A 7 1.13 -16.99 -3.60
N ASN A 8 0.06 -17.69 -3.98
CA ASN A 8 -0.58 -18.68 -3.11
C ASN A 8 0.35 -19.86 -2.82
N GLU A 9 1.03 -20.42 -3.83
CA GLU A 9 2.01 -21.49 -3.66
C GLU A 9 3.21 -21.05 -2.79
N ALA A 10 3.70 -19.82 -2.99
CA ALA A 10 4.76 -19.25 -2.14
C ALA A 10 4.27 -19.08 -0.70
N TRP A 11 3.02 -18.67 -0.48
CA TRP A 11 2.44 -18.53 0.84
C TRP A 11 2.33 -19.86 1.61
N ASP A 12 1.97 -20.94 0.93
CA ASP A 12 1.89 -22.27 1.52
C ASP A 12 3.28 -22.76 1.99
N ASN A 13 4.34 -22.23 1.42
CA ASN A 13 5.74 -22.50 1.76
C ASN A 13 6.45 -21.28 2.39
N LYS A 14 5.72 -20.36 3.01
CA LYS A 14 6.22 -19.05 3.45
C LYS A 14 7.45 -19.10 4.35
N GLU A 15 7.64 -20.18 5.10
CA GLU A 15 8.81 -20.34 5.98
C GLU A 15 10.14 -20.48 5.21
N LYS A 16 10.07 -20.88 3.94
CA LYS A 16 11.22 -21.01 3.04
C LYS A 16 11.46 -19.73 2.20
N ILE A 17 10.50 -18.80 2.20
CA ILE A 17 10.59 -17.57 1.42
C ILE A 17 11.53 -16.57 2.09
N ASN A 18 12.49 -16.09 1.31
CA ASN A 18 13.58 -15.21 1.74
C ASN A 18 14.12 -14.40 0.53
N PRO A 19 15.09 -13.48 0.72
CA PRO A 19 15.64 -12.66 -0.37
C PRO A 19 16.32 -13.44 -1.50
N GLN A 20 16.61 -14.74 -1.32
CA GLN A 20 17.21 -15.63 -2.32
C GLN A 20 16.16 -16.54 -2.99
N SER A 21 14.88 -16.36 -2.75
CA SER A 21 13.80 -17.09 -3.42
C SER A 21 13.87 -16.91 -4.94
N SER A 22 13.21 -17.80 -5.68
CA SER A 22 13.24 -17.77 -7.15
C SER A 22 12.83 -16.40 -7.70
N LYS A 23 13.42 -16.04 -8.84
CA LYS A 23 13.10 -14.78 -9.52
C LYS A 23 11.60 -14.65 -9.81
N GLU A 24 10.93 -15.73 -10.17
CA GLU A 24 9.50 -15.76 -10.44
C GLU A 24 8.66 -15.31 -9.23
N ILE A 25 9.03 -15.77 -8.02
CA ILE A 25 8.37 -15.34 -6.77
C ILE A 25 8.65 -13.87 -6.47
N LEU A 26 9.92 -13.46 -6.57
CA LEU A 26 10.32 -12.07 -6.29
C LEU A 26 9.65 -11.10 -7.26
N ASP A 27 9.63 -11.42 -8.55
CA ASP A 27 8.98 -10.61 -9.59
C ASP A 27 7.46 -10.54 -9.35
N SER A 28 6.81 -11.66 -8.98
CA SER A 28 5.37 -11.68 -8.68
C SER A 28 4.99 -10.82 -7.49
N ILE A 29 5.81 -10.81 -6.43
CA ILE A 29 5.63 -9.91 -5.28
C ILE A 29 5.78 -8.44 -5.71
N SER A 30 6.84 -8.12 -6.46
CA SER A 30 7.12 -6.77 -6.94
C SER A 30 6.01 -6.26 -7.87
N GLU A 31 5.55 -7.07 -8.80
CA GLU A 31 4.43 -6.74 -9.70
C GLU A 31 3.15 -6.45 -8.93
N THR A 32 2.84 -7.26 -7.90
CA THR A 32 1.67 -7.04 -7.05
C THR A 32 1.72 -5.66 -6.38
N PHE A 33 2.89 -5.26 -5.86
CA PHE A 33 3.08 -3.93 -5.28
C PHE A 33 2.89 -2.81 -6.29
N ASP A 34 3.43 -2.96 -7.50
CA ASP A 34 3.29 -1.96 -8.56
C ASP A 34 1.84 -1.82 -9.04
N LEU A 35 1.10 -2.92 -9.10
CA LEU A 35 -0.33 -2.91 -9.45
C LEU A 35 -1.17 -2.26 -8.33
N LEU A 36 -0.90 -2.57 -7.06
CA LEU A 36 -1.52 -1.92 -5.91
C LEU A 36 -1.25 -0.42 -5.91
N ASP A 37 0.00 -0.02 -6.06
CA ASP A 37 0.44 1.37 -6.03
C ASP A 37 -0.25 2.22 -7.10
N ARG A 38 -0.50 1.62 -8.27
CA ARG A 38 -1.23 2.23 -9.39
C ARG A 38 -2.75 2.09 -9.30
N GLY A 39 -3.28 1.40 -8.27
CA GLY A 39 -4.70 1.14 -8.11
C GLY A 39 -5.31 0.21 -9.17
N LYS A 40 -4.49 -0.61 -9.82
CA LYS A 40 -4.94 -1.58 -10.83
C LYS A 40 -5.55 -2.83 -10.22
N ILE A 41 -5.16 -3.13 -8.99
CA ILE A 41 -5.76 -4.17 -8.16
C ILE A 41 -6.07 -3.60 -6.78
N ARG A 42 -7.03 -4.19 -6.09
CA ARG A 42 -7.44 -3.78 -4.74
C ARG A 42 -7.51 -5.00 -3.82
N VAL A 43 -7.16 -4.80 -2.56
CA VAL A 43 -7.29 -5.85 -1.53
C VAL A 43 -8.76 -6.21 -1.31
N ALA A 44 -9.66 -5.24 -1.36
CA ALA A 44 -11.09 -5.47 -1.37
C ALA A 44 -11.77 -4.54 -2.39
N GLU A 45 -12.70 -5.08 -3.14
CA GLU A 45 -13.44 -4.35 -4.17
C GLU A 45 -14.89 -4.80 -4.23
N LYS A 46 -15.78 -3.89 -4.63
CA LYS A 46 -17.18 -4.20 -4.82
C LYS A 46 -17.40 -4.78 -6.21
N LYS A 47 -17.96 -5.99 -6.30
CA LYS A 47 -18.40 -6.64 -7.55
C LYS A 47 -19.91 -6.82 -7.52
N GLY A 48 -20.62 -5.98 -8.27
CA GLY A 48 -22.06 -5.86 -8.13
C GLY A 48 -22.42 -5.38 -6.72
N ASP A 49 -23.27 -6.11 -6.02
CA ASP A 49 -23.70 -5.77 -4.65
C ASP A 49 -22.85 -6.41 -3.55
N LYS A 50 -21.86 -7.23 -3.91
CA LYS A 50 -21.03 -7.97 -2.95
C LYS A 50 -19.62 -7.42 -2.89
N TRP A 51 -19.04 -7.40 -1.70
CA TRP A 51 -17.61 -7.19 -1.51
C TRP A 51 -16.83 -8.48 -1.78
N GLN A 52 -15.78 -8.39 -2.59
CA GLN A 52 -14.81 -9.44 -2.78
C GLN A 52 -13.48 -9.04 -2.13
N VAL A 53 -12.96 -9.94 -1.29
CA VAL A 53 -11.63 -9.78 -0.68
C VAL A 53 -10.63 -10.64 -1.44
N ASN A 54 -9.60 -10.01 -1.97
CA ASN A 54 -8.52 -10.66 -2.72
C ASN A 54 -7.40 -11.06 -1.75
N GLN A 55 -7.59 -12.16 -1.02
CA GLN A 55 -6.66 -12.60 0.04
C GLN A 55 -5.24 -12.85 -0.47
N TRP A 56 -5.08 -13.26 -1.73
CA TRP A 56 -3.76 -13.46 -2.33
C TRP A 56 -2.91 -12.18 -2.34
N ILE A 57 -3.54 -11.01 -2.45
CA ILE A 57 -2.84 -9.72 -2.41
C ILE A 57 -2.28 -9.45 -1.01
N LYS A 58 -3.03 -9.76 0.04
CA LYS A 58 -2.54 -9.66 1.43
C LYS A 58 -1.36 -10.61 1.65
N LYS A 59 -1.44 -11.84 1.13
CA LYS A 59 -0.33 -12.81 1.16
C LYS A 59 0.91 -12.24 0.49
N ALA A 60 0.78 -11.62 -0.69
CA ALA A 60 1.90 -10.97 -1.38
C ALA A 60 2.55 -9.87 -0.54
N ILE A 61 1.74 -9.02 0.12
CA ILE A 61 2.25 -7.98 1.01
C ILE A 61 3.02 -8.59 2.19
N LEU A 62 2.47 -9.62 2.84
CA LEU A 62 3.16 -10.31 3.95
C LEU A 62 4.44 -11.01 3.50
N LEU A 63 4.44 -11.64 2.32
CA LEU A 63 5.66 -12.23 1.74
C LEU A 63 6.72 -11.17 1.46
N SER A 64 6.33 -9.95 1.08
CA SER A 64 7.30 -8.88 0.83
C SER A 64 8.16 -8.56 2.05
N PHE A 65 7.61 -8.66 3.27
CA PHE A 65 8.37 -8.46 4.49
C PHE A 65 9.44 -9.55 4.75
N ARG A 66 9.30 -10.72 4.10
CA ARG A 66 10.30 -11.80 4.17
C ARG A 66 11.40 -11.62 3.13
N VAL A 67 11.07 -11.13 1.94
CA VAL A 67 12.04 -10.97 0.85
C VAL A 67 12.77 -9.63 0.86
N ASN A 68 12.13 -8.56 1.39
CA ASN A 68 12.75 -7.25 1.46
C ASN A 68 13.71 -7.15 2.65
N LYS A 69 14.89 -6.58 2.39
CA LYS A 69 15.86 -6.23 3.43
C LYS A 69 15.51 -4.88 4.04
N MET A 70 15.85 -4.73 5.32
CA MET A 70 15.86 -3.42 5.97
C MET A 70 16.84 -2.50 5.25
N LYS A 71 16.44 -1.27 4.99
CA LYS A 71 17.31 -0.25 4.39
C LYS A 71 17.08 1.13 5.01
N ALA A 72 18.15 1.90 5.07
CA ALA A 72 18.09 3.28 5.50
C ALA A 72 17.56 4.18 4.38
N SER A 73 16.67 5.08 4.72
CA SER A 73 16.12 6.12 3.85
C SER A 73 16.32 7.47 4.51
N LYS A 74 17.04 8.38 3.85
CA LYS A 74 17.31 9.73 4.37
C LYS A 74 16.18 10.68 4.00
N GLY A 75 15.75 11.46 4.95
CA GLY A 75 14.81 12.57 4.78
C GLY A 75 15.40 13.89 5.27
N PRO A 76 14.63 14.99 5.20
CA PRO A 76 15.13 16.32 5.51
C PRO A 76 15.48 16.51 6.99
N TYR A 77 14.89 15.72 7.88
CA TYR A 77 15.05 15.88 9.35
C TYR A 77 15.27 14.55 10.09
N SER A 78 15.27 13.42 9.37
CA SER A 78 15.47 12.10 9.98
C SER A 78 16.03 11.09 8.99
N THR A 79 16.51 9.96 9.52
CA THR A 79 16.80 8.76 8.75
C THR A 79 15.88 7.66 9.24
N TRP A 80 15.13 7.07 8.33
CA TRP A 80 14.25 5.94 8.60
C TRP A 80 14.93 4.62 8.25
N TYR A 81 14.48 3.53 8.87
CA TYR A 81 15.02 2.20 8.63
C TYR A 81 13.87 1.20 8.52
N ASP A 82 13.49 0.82 7.30
CA ASP A 82 12.30 0.00 7.04
C ASP A 82 12.51 -0.91 5.80
N LYS A 83 11.61 -1.84 5.62
CA LYS A 83 11.51 -2.76 4.48
C LYS A 83 10.68 -2.20 3.33
N VAL A 84 9.82 -1.21 3.57
CA VAL A 84 8.88 -0.63 2.61
C VAL A 84 9.20 0.84 2.41
N ASP A 85 9.42 1.22 1.16
CA ASP A 85 9.70 2.61 0.80
C ASP A 85 8.50 3.53 1.02
N GLY A 86 8.77 4.83 1.15
CA GLY A 86 7.75 5.85 0.94
C GLY A 86 7.33 5.90 -0.54
N LYS A 87 6.03 6.03 -0.79
CA LYS A 87 5.46 6.05 -2.16
C LYS A 87 6.10 7.12 -3.04
N THR A 88 6.29 8.32 -2.49
CA THR A 88 6.78 9.49 -3.24
C THR A 88 8.29 9.69 -3.12
N GLN A 89 9.00 8.76 -2.50
CA GLN A 89 10.44 8.86 -2.33
C GLN A 89 11.15 8.92 -3.69
N GLY A 90 11.91 10.00 -3.92
CA GLY A 90 12.64 10.21 -5.17
C GLY A 90 11.77 10.68 -6.35
N TRP A 91 10.49 11.00 -6.14
CA TRP A 91 9.64 11.54 -7.18
C TRP A 91 10.05 12.96 -7.56
N SER A 92 10.02 13.26 -8.85
CA SER A 92 10.14 14.62 -9.36
C SER A 92 8.83 15.39 -9.17
N GLU A 93 8.91 16.73 -9.28
CA GLU A 93 7.72 17.59 -9.26
C GLU A 93 6.71 17.20 -10.35
N GLU A 94 7.19 16.81 -11.53
CA GLU A 94 6.34 16.35 -12.63
C GLU A 94 5.56 15.07 -12.28
N GLN A 95 6.23 14.13 -11.60
CA GLN A 95 5.57 12.89 -11.15
C GLN A 95 4.48 13.18 -10.11
N ILE A 96 4.72 14.08 -9.16
CA ILE A 96 3.72 14.52 -8.18
C ILE A 96 2.54 15.21 -8.88
N LYS A 97 2.79 16.13 -9.81
CA LYS A 97 1.74 16.80 -10.59
C LYS A 97 0.88 15.80 -11.38
N LYS A 98 1.53 14.83 -12.02
CA LYS A 98 0.84 13.78 -12.80
C LYS A 98 -0.01 12.86 -11.90
N ALA A 99 0.42 12.58 -10.70
CA ALA A 99 -0.33 11.78 -9.72
C ALA A 99 -1.63 12.49 -9.30
N GLY A 100 -1.66 13.81 -9.24
CA GLY A 100 -2.86 14.62 -9.14
C GLY A 100 -3.49 14.66 -7.77
N PHE A 101 -2.77 14.35 -6.71
CA PHE A 101 -3.21 14.52 -5.32
C PHE A 101 -2.40 15.61 -4.62
N ARG A 102 -2.99 16.25 -3.61
CA ARG A 102 -2.31 17.19 -2.73
C ARG A 102 -1.71 16.46 -1.54
N TYR A 103 -0.44 16.72 -1.27
CA TYR A 103 0.31 16.04 -0.21
C TYR A 103 1.02 17.06 0.66
N VAL A 104 0.51 17.24 1.88
CA VAL A 104 1.02 18.23 2.84
C VAL A 104 2.29 17.68 3.51
N PRO A 105 3.30 18.52 3.82
CA PRO A 105 4.52 18.08 4.51
C PRO A 105 4.22 17.27 5.79
N ASN A 106 5.10 16.34 6.12
CA ASN A 106 5.02 15.42 7.26
C ASN A 106 3.93 14.32 7.16
N GLY A 107 3.19 14.22 6.03
CA GLY A 107 2.41 13.02 5.78
C GLY A 107 3.29 11.82 5.45
N VAL A 108 2.77 10.62 5.60
CA VAL A 108 3.44 9.37 5.23
C VAL A 108 2.53 8.53 4.34
N ILE A 109 3.02 8.19 3.16
CA ILE A 109 2.36 7.21 2.26
C ILE A 109 3.36 6.09 2.02
N ARG A 110 3.04 4.88 2.45
CA ARG A 110 3.90 3.70 2.17
C ARG A 110 3.68 3.21 0.73
N LYS A 111 4.74 2.76 0.05
CA LYS A 111 4.63 2.15 -1.29
C LYS A 111 3.63 0.99 -1.25
N GLY A 112 2.84 0.84 -2.33
CA GLY A 112 1.73 -0.13 -2.41
C GLY A 112 0.40 0.42 -1.89
N ALA A 113 0.36 1.65 -1.35
CA ALA A 113 -0.89 2.36 -1.11
C ALA A 113 -1.30 3.14 -2.37
N HIS A 114 -2.56 3.03 -2.79
CA HIS A 114 -3.10 3.82 -3.89
C HIS A 114 -3.75 5.11 -3.38
N ILE A 115 -3.37 6.23 -3.98
CA ILE A 115 -3.97 7.54 -3.76
C ILE A 115 -4.51 8.03 -5.11
N ALA A 116 -5.82 8.20 -5.22
CA ALA A 116 -6.46 8.67 -6.43
C ALA A 116 -6.29 10.18 -6.64
N LYS A 117 -6.70 10.66 -7.81
CA LYS A 117 -6.68 12.10 -8.14
C LYS A 117 -7.59 12.90 -7.20
N ASN A 118 -7.27 14.18 -7.04
CA ASN A 118 -8.04 15.12 -6.23
C ASN A 118 -8.16 14.74 -4.74
N VAL A 119 -7.38 13.75 -4.28
CA VAL A 119 -7.25 13.44 -2.85
C VAL A 119 -6.42 14.54 -2.18
N VAL A 120 -6.81 14.90 -0.96
CA VAL A 120 -6.03 15.79 -0.09
C VAL A 120 -5.55 14.98 1.11
N LEU A 121 -4.23 14.88 1.25
CA LEU A 121 -3.59 14.29 2.43
C LEU A 121 -2.99 15.41 3.27
N MET A 122 -3.60 15.70 4.40
CA MET A 122 -2.98 16.46 5.48
C MET A 122 -1.86 15.61 6.11
N PRO A 123 -1.08 16.10 7.08
CA PRO A 123 -0.09 15.26 7.78
C PRO A 123 -0.80 14.05 8.39
N SER A 124 -0.78 12.94 7.70
CA SER A 124 -1.54 11.72 7.98
C SER A 124 -0.71 10.49 7.61
N PHE A 125 -1.16 9.29 7.98
CA PHE A 125 -0.44 8.05 7.71
C PHE A 125 -1.29 7.12 6.86
N ILE A 126 -0.80 6.76 5.67
CA ILE A 126 -1.45 5.81 4.76
C ILE A 126 -0.56 4.57 4.63
N ASN A 127 -1.07 3.45 5.12
CA ASN A 127 -0.31 2.21 5.19
C ASN A 127 -0.36 1.40 3.88
N VAL A 128 0.55 0.44 3.75
CA VAL A 128 0.67 -0.46 2.59
C VAL A 128 -0.65 -1.16 2.26
N GLY A 129 -0.96 -1.28 0.98
CA GLY A 129 -2.18 -1.91 0.50
C GLY A 129 -3.46 -1.11 0.69
N ALA A 130 -3.41 0.04 1.36
CA ALA A 130 -4.55 0.94 1.50
C ALA A 130 -4.95 1.53 0.14
N TYR A 131 -6.23 1.83 -0.01
CA TYR A 131 -6.78 2.49 -1.19
C TYR A 131 -7.60 3.70 -0.75
N VAL A 132 -7.23 4.88 -1.24
CA VAL A 132 -7.96 6.13 -1.00
C VAL A 132 -8.46 6.66 -2.33
N ASP A 133 -9.79 6.68 -2.49
CA ASP A 133 -10.43 7.03 -3.75
C ASP A 133 -10.61 8.53 -3.94
N GLU A 134 -10.96 8.91 -5.15
CA GLU A 134 -11.00 10.27 -5.69
C GLU A 134 -11.77 11.26 -4.82
N GLY A 135 -11.25 12.47 -4.68
CA GLY A 135 -11.91 13.58 -4.00
C GLY A 135 -11.97 13.46 -2.47
N THR A 136 -11.33 12.43 -1.90
CA THR A 136 -11.32 12.19 -0.45
C THR A 136 -10.26 13.05 0.25
N MET A 137 -10.59 13.51 1.46
CA MET A 137 -9.64 14.14 2.37
C MET A 137 -9.30 13.20 3.53
N ILE A 138 -8.01 13.01 3.77
CA ILE A 138 -7.49 12.39 5.00
C ILE A 138 -6.88 13.50 5.83
N ASP A 139 -7.55 13.83 6.93
CA ASP A 139 -7.24 15.02 7.71
C ASP A 139 -6.07 14.79 8.70
N THR A 140 -5.70 15.85 9.41
CA THR A 140 -4.50 15.92 10.24
C THR A 140 -4.44 14.80 11.27
N TRP A 141 -3.32 14.06 11.27
CA TRP A 141 -3.05 12.91 12.15
C TRP A 141 -4.05 11.76 12.05
N ALA A 142 -4.90 11.75 11.02
CA ALA A 142 -5.69 10.57 10.70
C ALA A 142 -4.80 9.45 10.12
N SER A 143 -5.24 8.21 10.25
CA SER A 143 -4.54 7.05 9.70
C SER A 143 -5.47 6.17 8.87
N VAL A 144 -4.95 5.66 7.75
CA VAL A 144 -5.59 4.60 6.96
C VAL A 144 -4.72 3.36 7.11
N GLY A 145 -5.23 2.37 7.82
CA GLY A 145 -4.52 1.14 8.15
C GLY A 145 -4.20 0.28 6.94
N SER A 146 -3.32 -0.70 7.12
CA SER A 146 -2.89 -1.59 6.05
C SER A 146 -4.07 -2.31 5.39
N CYS A 147 -4.13 -2.25 4.05
CA CYS A 147 -5.19 -2.84 3.23
C CYS A 147 -6.60 -2.24 3.44
N ALA A 148 -6.76 -1.19 4.21
CA ALA A 148 -8.03 -0.51 4.37
C ALA A 148 -8.46 0.22 3.09
N GLN A 149 -9.79 0.34 2.89
CA GLN A 149 -10.38 0.90 1.67
C GLN A 149 -11.24 2.10 2.02
N VAL A 150 -10.91 3.25 1.45
CA VAL A 150 -11.69 4.49 1.59
C VAL A 150 -12.30 4.85 0.23
N GLY A 151 -13.60 5.09 0.20
CA GLY A 151 -14.34 5.43 -1.01
C GLY A 151 -14.10 6.86 -1.49
N LYS A 152 -14.88 7.27 -2.50
CA LYS A 152 -14.83 8.62 -3.08
C LYS A 152 -15.48 9.65 -2.17
N ASN A 153 -14.97 10.89 -2.26
CA ASN A 153 -15.55 12.06 -1.62
C ASN A 153 -15.80 11.89 -0.11
N CYS A 154 -14.94 11.11 0.55
CA CYS A 154 -14.97 10.93 2.00
C CYS A 154 -14.16 12.03 2.70
N HIS A 155 -14.48 12.27 3.97
CA HIS A 155 -13.65 13.03 4.88
C HIS A 155 -13.33 12.15 6.10
N ILE A 156 -12.06 11.79 6.26
CA ILE A 156 -11.58 11.12 7.46
C ILE A 156 -11.06 12.21 8.38
N SER A 157 -11.82 12.46 9.45
CA SER A 157 -11.58 13.55 10.37
C SER A 157 -10.23 13.45 11.08
N GLY A 158 -9.70 14.59 11.52
CA GLY A 158 -8.42 14.66 12.23
C GLY A 158 -8.35 13.72 13.42
N GLY A 159 -7.24 12.99 13.53
CA GLY A 159 -7.02 11.99 14.58
C GLY A 159 -7.81 10.69 14.43
N ALA A 160 -8.71 10.57 13.45
CA ALA A 160 -9.47 9.34 13.24
C ALA A 160 -8.59 8.22 12.65
N GLY A 161 -8.88 6.98 13.02
CA GLY A 161 -8.21 5.80 12.50
C GLY A 161 -9.14 4.86 11.75
N ILE A 162 -8.81 4.54 10.50
CA ILE A 162 -9.41 3.42 9.78
C ILE A 162 -8.53 2.20 10.05
N GLY A 163 -9.09 1.18 10.70
CA GLY A 163 -8.36 -0.01 11.12
C GLY A 163 -7.74 -0.77 9.94
N GLY A 164 -6.54 -1.29 10.15
CA GLY A 164 -5.89 -2.19 9.20
C GLY A 164 -6.47 -3.61 9.27
N VAL A 165 -6.37 -4.36 8.18
CA VAL A 165 -6.90 -5.73 8.03
C VAL A 165 -5.85 -6.73 7.52
N LEU A 166 -4.57 -6.40 7.67
CA LEU A 166 -3.45 -7.21 7.19
C LEU A 166 -2.88 -8.13 8.28
N GLU A 167 -2.68 -7.60 9.49
CA GLU A 167 -2.09 -8.33 10.63
C GLU A 167 -2.91 -8.07 11.91
N PRO A 168 -3.66 -9.07 12.41
CA PRO A 168 -3.91 -10.37 11.78
C PRO A 168 -4.69 -10.22 10.47
N MET A 169 -4.53 -11.20 9.55
CA MET A 169 -5.17 -11.17 8.25
C MET A 169 -6.68 -11.36 8.42
N GLN A 170 -7.44 -10.30 8.20
CA GLN A 170 -8.89 -10.25 8.33
C GLN A 170 -9.56 -10.06 6.98
N ALA A 171 -10.83 -10.39 6.92
CA ALA A 171 -11.62 -10.17 5.70
C ALA A 171 -11.98 -8.69 5.50
#